data_40c4fbaf39eb81c27f7e523d7ab2b1ed
#
_entry.id   40c4fbaf39eb81c27f7e523d7ab2b1ed
#
_cell.length_a   1.000
_cell.length_b   1.000
_cell.length_c   1.000
_cell.angle_alpha   90.00
_cell.angle_beta   90.00
_cell.angle_gamma   90.00
#
_symmetry.space_group_name_H-M   'P 1'
#
loop_
_entity.id
_entity.type
_entity.pdbx_description
1 polymer ?
#
loop_
_entity_poly.entity_id
_entity_poly.type
_entity_poly.pdbx_seq_one_letter_code
_entity_poly.pdbx_strand_id
1 'polypeptide(L)'
;MINDSMNYKRITISAKDTQNDMKRFIGHTILILLAEIFLFCPITMSQNNPYKINDQLYSYYQKCNSAIRKPEVLLMADTLFHMAKKKGDVKAQCLALNLKSDHYYFINDINTLLIEKEKVADFARNTPYKQYIFGAWNRIITYYLRNREYDSAIQELKKYQDEAIRLDNPYGIGKSYVRMGDVYYQQRMFRLALQQYKQAVDYYIQTGNEKENFYSYRSISSCYINLQRYEEAEEYALRCLDASVTQSALIQSKLLLFQVTCSKMDSKKADELQKELAQYRAQGVMKGTILENYFTLNGYYYAALGNLDKALAYSDSISDKGLSLAVRYKAFEMAGDFYSAFAELYKKY
;
A
#
# COMPACT_ATOMS: atom_id res chain seq x y z
N MET A 1 -10.37 85.85 37.78
CA MET A 1 -11.70 85.41 37.42
C MET A 1 -11.54 84.14 36.63
N ILE A 2 -12.30 83.15 36.97
CA ILE A 2 -12.38 81.81 36.52
C ILE A 2 -11.46 80.85 37.28
N ASN A 3 -12.06 80.26 38.32
CA ASN A 3 -11.63 79.10 39.05
C ASN A 3 -11.93 77.83 38.21
N ASP A 4 -10.92 77.04 37.92
CA ASP A 4 -11.14 75.68 37.45
C ASP A 4 -10.59 74.68 38.50
N SER A 5 -11.54 74.17 39.26
CA SER A 5 -11.29 73.13 40.26
C SER A 5 -11.11 71.72 39.54
N MET A 6 -9.87 71.26 39.48
CA MET A 6 -9.61 69.88 39.09
C MET A 6 -10.05 68.91 40.19
N ASN A 7 -11.08 68.15 39.87
CA ASN A 7 -11.61 67.04 40.68
C ASN A 7 -10.74 65.82 40.55
N TYR A 8 -9.81 65.52 41.46
CA TYR A 8 -9.10 64.28 41.59
C TYR A 8 -10.00 63.24 42.23
N LYS A 9 -10.58 62.35 41.42
CA LYS A 9 -11.18 61.12 41.93
C LYS A 9 -10.09 60.17 42.36
N ARG A 10 -9.92 59.98 43.66
CA ARG A 10 -9.11 58.90 44.21
C ARG A 10 -9.83 57.56 43.88
N ILE A 11 -9.20 56.75 43.01
CA ILE A 11 -9.60 55.39 42.78
C ILE A 11 -9.01 54.55 43.94
N THR A 12 -9.81 54.24 44.92
CA THR A 12 -9.49 53.24 45.95
C THR A 12 -9.76 51.88 45.35
N ILE A 13 -8.69 51.22 44.82
CA ILE A 13 -8.74 49.80 44.42
C ILE A 13 -8.82 48.98 45.71
N SER A 14 -9.95 48.26 45.88
CA SER A 14 -10.16 47.38 47.02
C SER A 14 -9.16 46.23 47.01
N ALA A 15 -8.57 45.90 48.16
CA ALA A 15 -7.66 44.75 48.33
C ALA A 15 -8.28 43.41 47.86
N LYS A 16 -9.60 43.33 47.75
CA LYS A 16 -10.33 42.18 47.22
C LYS A 16 -10.21 42.08 45.68
N ASP A 17 -10.15 43.19 44.96
CA ASP A 17 -10.05 43.18 43.50
C ASP A 17 -8.64 42.75 43.06
N THR A 18 -7.60 43.22 43.76
CA THR A 18 -6.20 42.78 43.52
C THR A 18 -5.99 41.30 43.81
N GLN A 19 -6.68 40.74 44.82
CA GLN A 19 -6.59 39.34 45.16
C GLN A 19 -7.31 38.44 44.13
N ASN A 20 -8.40 38.92 43.55
CA ASN A 20 -9.10 38.21 42.47
C ASN A 20 -8.36 38.29 41.13
N ASP A 21 -7.76 39.42 40.82
CA ASP A 21 -6.93 39.58 39.61
C ASP A 21 -5.64 38.72 39.70
N MET A 22 -5.02 38.62 40.87
CA MET A 22 -3.88 37.77 41.11
C MET A 22 -4.23 36.27 41.00
N LYS A 23 -5.41 35.84 41.50
CA LYS A 23 -5.92 34.48 41.33
C LYS A 23 -6.24 34.14 39.86
N ARG A 24 -6.79 35.08 39.10
CA ARG A 24 -7.02 34.96 37.65
C ARG A 24 -5.68 34.88 36.89
N PHE A 25 -4.71 35.72 37.24
CA PHE A 25 -3.38 35.69 36.59
C PHE A 25 -2.66 34.38 36.88
N ILE A 26 -2.67 33.88 38.13
CA ILE A 26 -2.08 32.59 38.50
C ILE A 26 -2.81 31.42 37.78
N GLY A 27 -4.15 31.49 37.69
CA GLY A 27 -4.94 30.51 36.96
C GLY A 27 -4.62 30.46 35.48
N HIS A 28 -4.47 31.63 34.81
CA HIS A 28 -4.06 31.69 33.41
C HIS A 28 -2.64 31.22 33.19
N THR A 29 -1.69 31.56 34.08
CA THR A 29 -0.29 31.12 33.97
C THR A 29 -0.18 29.62 34.17
N ILE A 30 -0.92 29.03 35.11
CA ILE A 30 -0.96 27.57 35.29
C ILE A 30 -1.62 26.88 34.10
N LEU A 31 -2.65 27.44 33.48
CA LEU A 31 -3.28 26.90 32.28
C LEU A 31 -2.35 26.95 31.08
N ILE A 32 -1.57 28.01 30.92
CA ILE A 32 -0.54 28.15 29.86
C ILE A 32 0.61 27.14 30.10
N LEU A 33 1.11 26.98 31.32
CA LEU A 33 2.13 26.00 31.67
C LEU A 33 1.61 24.55 31.48
N LEU A 34 0.36 24.25 31.80
CA LEU A 34 -0.23 22.96 31.52
C LEU A 34 -0.43 22.74 30.00
N ALA A 35 -0.78 23.76 29.24
CA ALA A 35 -0.87 23.68 27.77
C ALA A 35 0.52 23.48 27.13
N GLU A 36 1.57 24.13 27.65
CA GLU A 36 2.94 23.89 27.16
C GLU A 36 3.46 22.49 27.56
N ILE A 37 3.10 21.95 28.74
CA ILE A 37 3.43 20.58 29.14
C ILE A 37 2.69 19.57 28.25
N PHE A 38 1.45 19.85 27.81
CA PHE A 38 0.72 19.03 26.83
C PHE A 38 1.25 19.19 25.41
N LEU A 39 1.83 20.34 25.05
CA LEU A 39 2.46 20.57 23.74
C LEU A 39 3.89 19.97 23.66
N PHE A 40 4.57 19.78 24.78
CA PHE A 40 5.89 19.11 24.87
C PHE A 40 5.83 17.66 25.34
N CYS A 41 4.67 17.13 25.68
CA CYS A 41 4.50 15.69 25.73
C CYS A 41 4.59 15.22 24.26
N PRO A 42 5.64 14.51 23.82
CA PRO A 42 5.55 13.88 22.52
C PRO A 42 4.34 12.98 22.63
N ILE A 43 3.25 13.36 21.96
CA ILE A 43 2.25 12.39 21.57
C ILE A 43 3.06 11.39 20.77
N THR A 44 3.55 10.36 21.44
CA THR A 44 3.97 9.12 20.80
C THR A 44 2.68 8.68 20.12
N MET A 45 2.45 9.18 18.89
CA MET A 45 1.56 8.50 17.97
C MET A 45 2.01 7.06 18.07
N SER A 46 1.21 6.21 18.69
CA SER A 46 1.41 4.77 18.69
C SER A 46 1.64 4.44 17.24
N GLN A 47 2.91 4.27 16.87
CA GLN A 47 3.26 3.89 15.51
C GLN A 47 2.48 2.62 15.28
N ASN A 48 1.55 2.65 14.31
CA ASN A 48 0.72 1.51 14.04
C ASN A 48 1.65 0.32 13.73
N ASN A 49 1.90 -0.50 14.75
CA ASN A 49 2.77 -1.68 14.70
C ASN A 49 1.95 -2.87 14.16
N PRO A 50 1.87 -3.04 12.83
CA PRO A 50 0.99 -4.03 12.21
C PRO A 50 1.40 -5.46 12.56
N TYR A 51 2.65 -5.65 12.96
CA TYR A 51 3.17 -6.96 13.36
C TYR A 51 2.86 -7.33 14.81
N LYS A 52 2.45 -6.36 15.63
CA LYS A 52 2.19 -6.57 17.07
C LYS A 52 3.36 -7.29 17.78
N ILE A 53 4.58 -6.85 17.50
CA ILE A 53 5.82 -7.23 18.19
C ILE A 53 6.17 -6.14 19.21
N ASN A 54 7.19 -6.36 20.04
CA ASN A 54 7.67 -5.35 20.97
C ASN A 54 8.04 -4.04 20.22
N ASP A 55 7.60 -2.86 20.73
CA ASP A 55 7.75 -1.58 20.02
C ASP A 55 9.21 -1.18 19.77
N GLN A 56 10.13 -1.52 20.69
CA GLN A 56 11.56 -1.29 20.47
C GLN A 56 12.10 -2.15 19.32
N LEU A 57 11.66 -3.41 19.21
CA LEU A 57 12.01 -4.30 18.10
C LEU A 57 11.38 -3.81 16.80
N TYR A 58 10.14 -3.29 16.85
CA TYR A 58 9.48 -2.73 15.68
C TYR A 58 10.19 -1.49 15.17
N SER A 59 10.57 -0.56 16.06
CA SER A 59 11.36 0.61 15.68
C SER A 59 12.69 0.23 15.01
N TYR A 60 13.36 -0.80 15.55
CA TYR A 60 14.61 -1.30 14.94
C TYR A 60 14.35 -2.02 13.61
N TYR A 61 13.27 -2.80 13.49
CA TYR A 61 12.83 -3.41 12.23
C TYR A 61 12.60 -2.35 11.13
N GLN A 62 11.98 -1.23 11.47
CA GLN A 62 11.76 -0.13 10.52
C GLN A 62 13.09 0.46 10.02
N LYS A 63 14.09 0.59 10.91
CA LYS A 63 15.46 1.00 10.50
C LYS A 63 16.09 -0.02 9.54
N CYS A 64 15.97 -1.31 9.84
CA CYS A 64 16.43 -2.37 8.94
C CYS A 64 15.76 -2.25 7.57
N ASN A 65 14.43 -2.10 7.56
CA ASN A 65 13.66 -2.01 6.33
C ASN A 65 14.03 -0.77 5.49
N SER A 66 14.39 0.36 6.11
CA SER A 66 14.88 1.53 5.40
C SER A 66 16.25 1.32 4.73
N ALA A 67 17.05 0.39 5.26
CA ALA A 67 18.35 0.00 4.72
C ALA A 67 18.30 -1.25 3.83
N ILE A 68 17.12 -1.73 3.44
CA ILE A 68 16.91 -3.06 2.85
C ILE A 68 17.74 -3.34 1.59
N ARG A 69 18.11 -2.31 0.83
CA ARG A 69 18.95 -2.43 -0.38
C ARG A 69 20.44 -2.34 -0.11
N LYS A 70 20.85 -2.05 1.12
CA LYS A 70 22.24 -1.83 1.51
C LYS A 70 22.78 -3.05 2.26
N PRO A 71 24.05 -3.41 2.07
CA PRO A 71 24.65 -4.61 2.71
C PRO A 71 24.59 -4.62 4.23
N GLU A 72 24.64 -3.44 4.86
CA GLU A 72 24.57 -3.31 6.32
C GLU A 72 23.29 -3.89 6.94
N VAL A 73 22.20 -4.04 6.14
CA VAL A 73 20.96 -4.63 6.65
C VAL A 73 21.16 -6.07 7.12
N LEU A 74 22.11 -6.81 6.57
CA LEU A 74 22.38 -8.18 6.99
C LEU A 74 22.83 -8.25 8.45
N LEU A 75 23.77 -7.40 8.85
CA LEU A 75 24.23 -7.28 10.24
C LEU A 75 23.12 -6.72 11.15
N MET A 76 22.35 -5.75 10.64
CA MET A 76 21.21 -5.20 11.37
C MET A 76 20.13 -6.26 11.59
N ALA A 77 19.85 -7.13 10.61
CA ALA A 77 18.91 -8.24 10.75
C ALA A 77 19.39 -9.27 11.79
N ASP A 78 20.69 -9.58 11.83
CA ASP A 78 21.27 -10.44 12.88
C ASP A 78 21.12 -9.79 14.26
N THR A 79 21.39 -8.50 14.36
CA THR A 79 21.19 -7.74 15.61
C THR A 79 19.74 -7.79 16.07
N LEU A 80 18.77 -7.56 15.14
CA LEU A 80 17.35 -7.65 15.44
C LEU A 80 16.97 -9.06 15.92
N PHE A 81 17.49 -10.10 15.24
CA PHE A 81 17.26 -11.49 15.65
C PHE A 81 17.72 -11.76 17.07
N HIS A 82 18.94 -11.32 17.43
CA HIS A 82 19.48 -11.49 18.77
C HIS A 82 18.71 -10.67 19.83
N MET A 83 18.31 -9.43 19.50
CA MET A 83 17.47 -8.62 20.40
C MET A 83 16.11 -9.29 20.64
N ALA A 84 15.48 -9.82 19.58
CA ALA A 84 14.22 -10.55 19.66
C ALA A 84 14.36 -11.85 20.47
N LYS A 85 15.45 -12.60 20.28
CA LYS A 85 15.75 -13.80 21.06
C LYS A 85 15.87 -13.50 22.56
N LYS A 86 16.57 -12.43 22.94
CA LYS A 86 16.70 -11.99 24.35
C LYS A 86 15.35 -11.63 24.98
N LYS A 87 14.40 -11.17 24.19
CA LYS A 87 13.04 -10.80 24.64
C LYS A 87 12.03 -11.94 24.51
N GLY A 88 12.41 -13.10 23.99
CA GLY A 88 11.50 -14.22 23.72
C GLY A 88 10.49 -13.94 22.60
N ASP A 89 10.70 -12.90 21.77
CA ASP A 89 9.80 -12.52 20.68
C ASP A 89 10.12 -13.32 19.41
N VAL A 90 9.53 -14.52 19.31
CA VAL A 90 9.74 -15.44 18.17
C VAL A 90 9.24 -14.83 16.86
N LYS A 91 8.18 -14.02 16.92
CA LYS A 91 7.64 -13.35 15.74
C LYS A 91 8.63 -12.35 15.15
N ALA A 92 9.27 -11.56 16.01
CA ALA A 92 10.31 -10.63 15.58
C ALA A 92 11.56 -11.36 15.06
N GLN A 93 11.88 -12.55 15.57
CA GLN A 93 12.95 -13.41 15.01
C GLN A 93 12.61 -13.84 13.57
N CYS A 94 11.37 -14.27 13.30
CA CYS A 94 10.91 -14.57 11.93
C CYS A 94 11.01 -13.37 11.00
N LEU A 95 10.63 -12.16 11.46
CA LEU A 95 10.75 -10.93 10.69
C LEU A 95 12.22 -10.61 10.38
N ALA A 96 13.13 -10.80 11.33
CA ALA A 96 14.55 -10.56 11.12
C ALA A 96 15.15 -11.48 10.04
N LEU A 97 14.77 -12.76 10.03
CA LEU A 97 15.19 -13.70 8.97
C LEU A 97 14.61 -13.31 7.61
N ASN A 98 13.34 -12.88 7.57
CA ASN A 98 12.74 -12.42 6.31
C ASN A 98 13.40 -11.16 5.75
N LEU A 99 13.96 -10.25 6.58
CA LEU A 99 14.71 -9.09 6.10
C LEU A 99 15.91 -9.49 5.24
N LYS A 100 16.60 -10.59 5.58
CA LYS A 100 17.70 -11.10 4.75
C LYS A 100 17.19 -11.59 3.39
N SER A 101 16.09 -12.34 3.38
CA SER A 101 15.44 -12.76 2.12
C SER A 101 14.99 -11.54 1.29
N ASP A 102 14.44 -10.52 1.94
CA ASP A 102 14.03 -9.28 1.27
C ASP A 102 15.25 -8.54 0.67
N HIS A 103 16.37 -8.47 1.38
CA HIS A 103 17.60 -7.87 0.87
C HIS A 103 18.05 -8.55 -0.43
N TYR A 104 18.19 -9.88 -0.43
CA TYR A 104 18.66 -10.62 -1.60
C TYR A 104 17.67 -10.54 -2.77
N TYR A 105 16.37 -10.48 -2.50
CA TYR A 105 15.37 -10.15 -3.51
C TYR A 105 15.61 -8.77 -4.15
N PHE A 106 15.86 -7.73 -3.34
CA PHE A 106 16.04 -6.36 -3.83
C PHE A 106 17.36 -6.11 -4.57
N ILE A 107 18.42 -6.86 -4.25
CA ILE A 107 19.69 -6.81 -4.99
C ILE A 107 19.74 -7.84 -6.14
N ASN A 108 18.63 -8.55 -6.37
CA ASN A 108 18.46 -9.49 -7.47
C ASN A 108 19.36 -10.75 -7.40
N ASP A 109 19.75 -11.19 -6.21
CA ASP A 109 20.52 -12.41 -5.96
C ASP A 109 19.58 -13.57 -5.63
N ILE A 110 19.10 -14.26 -6.69
CA ILE A 110 18.18 -15.40 -6.55
C ILE A 110 18.82 -16.60 -5.86
N ASN A 111 20.11 -16.85 -6.07
CA ASN A 111 20.77 -18.03 -5.51
C ASN A 111 20.84 -17.95 -3.98
N THR A 112 21.24 -16.80 -3.46
CA THR A 112 21.27 -16.58 -2.02
C THR A 112 19.85 -16.46 -1.44
N LEU A 113 18.91 -15.89 -2.19
CA LEU A 113 17.50 -15.83 -1.76
C LEU A 113 16.90 -17.23 -1.54
N LEU A 114 17.21 -18.19 -2.42
CA LEU A 114 16.81 -19.59 -2.26
C LEU A 114 17.37 -20.21 -0.97
N ILE A 115 18.63 -19.93 -0.65
CA ILE A 115 19.26 -20.39 0.60
C ILE A 115 18.61 -19.74 1.84
N GLU A 116 18.38 -18.43 1.81
CA GLU A 116 17.74 -17.71 2.93
C GLU A 116 16.30 -18.17 3.16
N LYS A 117 15.57 -18.52 2.10
CA LYS A 117 14.23 -19.12 2.23
C LYS A 117 14.26 -20.40 3.07
N GLU A 118 15.23 -21.28 2.86
CA GLU A 118 15.33 -22.52 3.66
C GLU A 118 15.63 -22.21 5.12
N LYS A 119 16.49 -21.24 5.42
CA LYS A 119 16.76 -20.81 6.81
C LYS A 119 15.50 -20.27 7.50
N VAL A 120 14.68 -19.49 6.79
CA VAL A 120 13.38 -19.03 7.30
C VAL A 120 12.46 -20.22 7.55
N ALA A 121 12.40 -21.18 6.60
CA ALA A 121 11.57 -22.36 6.72
C ALA A 121 11.96 -23.23 7.91
N ASP A 122 13.24 -23.54 8.05
CA ASP A 122 13.76 -24.39 9.15
C ASP A 122 13.47 -23.77 10.52
N PHE A 123 13.58 -22.46 10.64
CA PHE A 123 13.26 -21.77 11.88
C PHE A 123 11.74 -21.73 12.14
N ALA A 124 10.94 -21.29 11.14
CA ALA A 124 9.54 -21.00 11.34
C ALA A 124 8.64 -22.25 11.43
N ARG A 125 9.03 -23.40 10.84
CA ARG A 125 8.26 -24.67 10.87
C ARG A 125 7.88 -25.09 12.28
N ASN A 126 8.75 -24.89 13.24
CA ASN A 126 8.57 -25.30 14.63
C ASN A 126 8.01 -24.17 15.52
N THR A 127 7.43 -23.13 14.92
CA THR A 127 6.85 -21.99 15.63
C THR A 127 5.37 -21.83 15.31
N PRO A 128 4.61 -21.04 16.09
CA PRO A 128 3.24 -20.65 15.74
C PRO A 128 3.16 -19.73 14.49
N TYR A 129 4.30 -19.29 13.98
CA TYR A 129 4.41 -18.25 12.93
C TYR A 129 4.80 -18.83 11.57
N LYS A 130 4.28 -20.01 11.23
CA LYS A 130 4.56 -20.73 9.97
C LYS A 130 4.29 -19.89 8.71
N GLN A 131 3.39 -18.92 8.78
CA GLN A 131 3.10 -18.01 7.65
C GLN A 131 4.31 -17.22 7.17
N TYR A 132 5.35 -17.03 8.00
CA TYR A 132 6.57 -16.32 7.58
C TYR A 132 7.43 -17.09 6.56
N ILE A 133 7.27 -18.42 6.48
CA ILE A 133 7.89 -19.25 5.44
C ILE A 133 7.45 -18.76 4.06
N PHE A 134 6.17 -18.46 3.92
CA PHE A 134 5.56 -18.06 2.67
C PHE A 134 5.94 -16.65 2.24
N GLY A 135 6.43 -15.81 3.15
CA GLY A 135 6.98 -14.48 2.85
C GLY A 135 8.20 -14.56 1.94
N ALA A 136 9.23 -15.30 2.35
CA ALA A 136 10.44 -15.51 1.57
C ALA A 136 10.15 -16.21 0.23
N TRP A 137 9.26 -17.21 0.25
CA TRP A 137 8.86 -17.91 -0.97
C TRP A 137 8.15 -17.01 -1.98
N ASN A 138 7.30 -16.09 -1.49
CA ASN A 138 6.65 -15.10 -2.35
C ASN A 138 7.65 -14.18 -3.06
N ARG A 139 8.82 -13.89 -2.46
CA ARG A 139 9.90 -13.13 -3.12
C ARG A 139 10.47 -13.89 -4.30
N ILE A 140 10.72 -15.20 -4.15
CA ILE A 140 11.22 -16.08 -5.22
C ILE A 140 10.23 -16.11 -6.38
N ILE A 141 8.96 -16.36 -6.11
CA ILE A 141 7.90 -16.38 -7.13
C ILE A 141 7.82 -15.01 -7.85
N THR A 142 7.89 -13.91 -7.08
CA THR A 142 7.87 -12.55 -7.65
C THR A 142 9.11 -12.27 -8.51
N TYR A 143 10.27 -12.79 -8.12
CA TYR A 143 11.49 -12.71 -8.92
C TYR A 143 11.31 -13.37 -10.28
N TYR A 144 10.86 -14.63 -10.30
CA TYR A 144 10.63 -15.38 -11.54
C TYR A 144 9.55 -14.72 -12.42
N LEU A 145 8.46 -14.23 -11.83
CA LEU A 145 7.42 -13.51 -12.57
C LEU A 145 7.95 -12.24 -13.22
N ARG A 146 8.75 -11.44 -12.50
CA ARG A 146 9.35 -10.21 -13.03
C ARG A 146 10.30 -10.48 -14.19
N ASN A 147 11.02 -11.60 -14.14
CA ASN A 147 11.94 -12.03 -15.18
C ASN A 147 11.25 -12.87 -16.28
N ARG A 148 9.90 -13.07 -16.20
CA ARG A 148 9.12 -13.89 -17.12
C ARG A 148 9.55 -15.37 -17.16
N GLU A 149 10.15 -15.86 -16.10
CA GLU A 149 10.55 -17.26 -15.92
C GLU A 149 9.37 -18.06 -15.35
N TYR A 150 8.31 -18.21 -16.16
CA TYR A 150 7.02 -18.75 -15.70
C TYR A 150 7.12 -20.21 -15.26
N ASP A 151 7.94 -21.02 -15.93
CA ASP A 151 8.12 -22.44 -15.57
C ASP A 151 8.78 -22.58 -14.19
N SER A 152 9.81 -21.78 -13.92
CA SER A 152 10.46 -21.73 -12.61
C SER A 152 9.48 -21.26 -11.52
N ALA A 153 8.65 -20.24 -11.83
CA ALA A 153 7.62 -19.78 -10.93
C ALA A 153 6.59 -20.88 -10.59
N ILE A 154 6.14 -21.66 -11.59
CA ILE A 154 5.20 -22.77 -11.40
C ILE A 154 5.82 -23.89 -10.57
N GLN A 155 7.09 -24.24 -10.81
CA GLN A 155 7.80 -25.26 -10.03
C GLN A 155 7.90 -24.86 -8.55
N GLU A 156 8.30 -23.63 -8.28
CA GLU A 156 8.37 -23.12 -6.90
C GLU A 156 6.98 -23.00 -6.27
N LEU A 157 5.94 -22.67 -7.03
CA LEU A 157 4.57 -22.63 -6.54
C LEU A 157 4.03 -24.00 -6.15
N LYS A 158 4.38 -25.06 -6.87
CA LYS A 158 4.03 -26.44 -6.48
C LYS A 158 4.64 -26.79 -5.13
N LYS A 159 5.93 -26.55 -4.96
CA LYS A 159 6.62 -26.78 -3.67
C LYS A 159 6.02 -25.93 -2.54
N TYR A 160 5.68 -24.69 -2.84
CA TYR A 160 5.00 -23.77 -1.91
C TYR A 160 3.65 -24.36 -1.44
N GLN A 161 2.83 -24.83 -2.40
CA GLN A 161 1.53 -25.41 -2.12
C GLN A 161 1.64 -26.70 -1.31
N ASP A 162 2.55 -27.58 -1.68
CA ASP A 162 2.82 -28.84 -0.95
C ASP A 162 3.23 -28.56 0.50
N GLU A 163 4.10 -27.56 0.73
CA GLU A 163 4.51 -27.14 2.08
C GLU A 163 3.33 -26.53 2.85
N ALA A 164 2.50 -25.74 2.21
CA ALA A 164 1.32 -25.14 2.85
C ALA A 164 0.30 -26.20 3.28
N ILE A 165 0.10 -27.24 2.45
CA ILE A 165 -0.74 -28.40 2.76
C ILE A 165 -0.13 -29.19 3.93
N ARG A 166 1.17 -29.51 3.86
CA ARG A 166 1.89 -30.25 4.89
C ARG A 166 1.82 -29.57 6.28
N LEU A 167 1.82 -28.25 6.29
CA LEU A 167 1.76 -27.45 7.52
C LEU A 167 0.32 -27.16 7.98
N ASP A 168 -0.69 -27.64 7.25
CA ASP A 168 -2.11 -27.31 7.45
C ASP A 168 -2.31 -25.80 7.61
N ASN A 169 -1.74 -25.03 6.66
CA ASN A 169 -1.74 -23.58 6.73
C ASN A 169 -2.72 -22.97 5.72
N PRO A 170 -3.95 -22.59 6.16
CA PRO A 170 -4.97 -22.07 5.26
C PRO A 170 -4.55 -20.81 4.48
N TYR A 171 -3.77 -19.93 5.11
CA TYR A 171 -3.23 -18.75 4.44
C TYR A 171 -2.31 -19.15 3.28
N GLY A 172 -1.39 -20.08 3.51
CA GLY A 172 -0.46 -20.56 2.48
C GLY A 172 -1.19 -21.22 1.31
N ILE A 173 -2.16 -22.09 1.59
CA ILE A 173 -2.93 -22.80 0.54
C ILE A 173 -3.71 -21.79 -0.31
N GLY A 174 -4.50 -20.91 0.30
CA GLY A 174 -5.25 -19.89 -0.45
C GLY A 174 -4.32 -18.96 -1.24
N LYS A 175 -3.17 -18.58 -0.65
CA LYS A 175 -2.17 -17.74 -1.32
C LYS A 175 -1.51 -18.42 -2.51
N SER A 176 -1.33 -19.76 -2.49
CA SER A 176 -0.80 -20.50 -3.64
C SER A 176 -1.71 -20.37 -4.87
N TYR A 177 -3.03 -20.46 -4.69
CA TYR A 177 -4.00 -20.23 -5.76
C TYR A 177 -3.92 -18.79 -6.29
N VAL A 178 -3.83 -17.79 -5.42
CA VAL A 178 -3.65 -16.39 -5.86
C VAL A 178 -2.40 -16.26 -6.73
N ARG A 179 -1.27 -16.81 -6.28
CA ARG A 179 0.01 -16.71 -7.00
C ARG A 179 0.01 -17.49 -8.30
N MET A 180 -0.67 -18.63 -8.39
CA MET A 180 -0.87 -19.34 -9.65
C MET A 180 -1.72 -18.50 -10.62
N GLY A 181 -2.74 -17.84 -10.12
CA GLY A 181 -3.52 -16.86 -10.89
C GLY A 181 -2.66 -15.73 -11.42
N ASP A 182 -1.71 -15.18 -10.62
CA ASP A 182 -0.77 -14.14 -11.05
C ASP A 182 0.12 -14.62 -12.22
N VAL A 183 0.59 -15.87 -12.19
CA VAL A 183 1.37 -16.48 -13.30
C VAL A 183 0.55 -16.49 -14.57
N TYR A 184 -0.66 -17.05 -14.53
CA TYR A 184 -1.54 -17.12 -15.71
C TYR A 184 -1.97 -15.73 -16.19
N TYR A 185 -2.19 -14.79 -15.29
CA TYR A 185 -2.54 -13.41 -15.65
C TYR A 185 -1.41 -12.73 -16.45
N GLN A 186 -0.15 -12.89 -16.03
CA GLN A 186 0.98 -12.33 -16.75
C GLN A 186 1.20 -12.99 -18.11
N GLN A 187 0.85 -14.27 -18.25
CA GLN A 187 0.84 -14.99 -19.54
C GLN A 187 -0.39 -14.60 -20.41
N ARG A 188 -1.23 -13.67 -19.97
CA ARG A 188 -2.50 -13.29 -20.61
C ARG A 188 -3.53 -14.43 -20.72
N MET A 189 -3.37 -15.48 -19.94
CA MET A 189 -4.29 -16.62 -19.85
C MET A 189 -5.43 -16.28 -18.85
N PHE A 190 -6.19 -15.22 -19.13
CA PHE A 190 -7.14 -14.61 -18.17
C PHE A 190 -8.21 -15.57 -17.67
N ARG A 191 -8.66 -16.54 -18.48
CA ARG A 191 -9.64 -17.56 -18.05
C ARG A 191 -9.04 -18.51 -17.01
N LEU A 192 -7.80 -18.95 -17.18
CA LEU A 192 -7.11 -19.79 -16.19
C LEU A 192 -6.78 -18.99 -14.92
N ALA A 193 -6.33 -17.74 -15.08
CA ALA A 193 -6.12 -16.85 -13.94
C ALA A 193 -7.39 -16.67 -13.12
N LEU A 194 -8.52 -16.41 -13.78
CA LEU A 194 -9.84 -16.27 -13.15
C LEU A 194 -10.24 -17.53 -12.36
N GLN A 195 -10.00 -18.72 -12.91
CA GLN A 195 -10.26 -19.99 -12.23
C GLN A 195 -9.47 -20.09 -10.92
N GLN A 196 -8.17 -19.78 -10.97
CA GLN A 196 -7.31 -19.85 -9.79
C GLN A 196 -7.70 -18.82 -8.72
N TYR A 197 -7.98 -17.58 -9.12
CA TYR A 197 -8.42 -16.56 -8.16
C TYR A 197 -9.78 -16.91 -7.51
N LYS A 198 -10.71 -17.52 -8.24
CA LYS A 198 -11.97 -18.00 -7.69
C LYS A 198 -11.73 -19.13 -6.69
N GLN A 199 -10.86 -20.09 -7.00
CA GLN A 199 -10.47 -21.15 -6.07
C GLN A 199 -9.88 -20.56 -4.77
N ALA A 200 -9.08 -19.50 -4.87
CA ALA A 200 -8.57 -18.81 -3.68
C ALA A 200 -9.70 -18.19 -2.84
N VAL A 201 -10.67 -17.54 -3.48
CA VAL A 201 -11.84 -16.95 -2.80
C VAL A 201 -12.65 -18.02 -2.08
N ASP A 202 -13.01 -19.11 -2.77
CA ASP A 202 -13.79 -20.20 -2.20
C ASP A 202 -13.06 -20.82 -1.01
N TYR A 203 -11.75 -21.03 -1.13
CA TYR A 203 -10.93 -21.57 -0.06
C TYR A 203 -10.87 -20.64 1.17
N TYR A 204 -10.68 -19.34 0.96
CA TYR A 204 -10.66 -18.38 2.06
C TYR A 204 -12.01 -18.26 2.78
N ILE A 205 -13.13 -18.34 2.04
CA ILE A 205 -14.47 -18.38 2.64
C ILE A 205 -14.64 -19.65 3.49
N GLN A 206 -14.34 -20.83 2.94
CA GLN A 206 -14.47 -22.11 3.64
C GLN A 206 -13.63 -22.19 4.92
N THR A 207 -12.49 -21.52 4.95
CA THR A 207 -11.56 -21.54 6.09
C THR A 207 -11.69 -20.34 7.03
N GLY A 208 -12.68 -19.46 6.83
CA GLY A 208 -12.91 -18.27 7.64
C GLY A 208 -11.81 -17.19 7.50
N ASN A 209 -11.08 -17.18 6.39
CA ASN A 209 -10.03 -16.21 6.08
C ASN A 209 -10.49 -15.15 5.06
N GLU A 210 -11.75 -14.79 5.06
CA GLU A 210 -12.37 -13.90 4.07
C GLU A 210 -11.68 -12.54 3.90
N LYS A 211 -11.02 -12.03 4.96
CA LYS A 211 -10.21 -10.80 4.90
C LYS A 211 -9.09 -10.84 3.85
N GLU A 212 -8.65 -12.04 3.44
CA GLU A 212 -7.64 -12.23 2.41
C GLU A 212 -8.22 -12.06 0.99
N ASN A 213 -9.55 -12.02 0.85
CA ASN A 213 -10.23 -11.95 -0.44
C ASN A 213 -10.08 -10.60 -1.16
N PHE A 214 -9.68 -9.53 -0.48
CA PHE A 214 -9.46 -8.22 -1.10
C PHE A 214 -8.63 -8.29 -2.40
N TYR A 215 -7.47 -8.94 -2.33
CA TYR A 215 -6.59 -9.07 -3.50
C TYR A 215 -7.16 -10.01 -4.56
N SER A 216 -7.84 -11.06 -4.15
CA SER A 216 -8.49 -12.01 -5.07
C SER A 216 -9.61 -11.31 -5.85
N TYR A 217 -10.49 -10.55 -5.19
CA TYR A 217 -11.56 -9.80 -5.84
C TYR A 217 -11.01 -8.77 -6.83
N ARG A 218 -9.96 -8.03 -6.45
CA ARG A 218 -9.29 -7.10 -7.35
C ARG A 218 -8.76 -7.80 -8.61
N SER A 219 -8.09 -8.93 -8.43
CA SER A 219 -7.52 -9.70 -9.54
C SER A 219 -8.60 -10.33 -10.43
N ILE A 220 -9.70 -10.81 -9.86
CA ILE A 220 -10.86 -11.30 -10.61
C ILE A 220 -11.48 -10.18 -11.45
N SER A 221 -11.70 -9.00 -10.87
CA SER A 221 -12.21 -7.84 -11.59
C SER A 221 -11.29 -7.47 -12.76
N SER A 222 -9.97 -7.46 -12.53
CA SER A 222 -8.97 -7.20 -13.59
C SER A 222 -9.00 -8.26 -14.71
N CYS A 223 -9.22 -9.54 -14.37
CA CYS A 223 -9.42 -10.58 -15.38
C CYS A 223 -10.67 -10.31 -16.23
N TYR A 224 -11.79 -9.96 -15.60
CA TYR A 224 -13.03 -9.64 -16.31
C TYR A 224 -12.90 -8.41 -17.20
N ILE A 225 -12.17 -7.35 -16.77
CA ILE A 225 -11.85 -6.20 -17.63
C ILE A 225 -11.14 -6.67 -18.91
N ASN A 226 -10.09 -7.51 -18.76
CA ASN A 226 -9.34 -8.03 -19.92
C ASN A 226 -10.15 -8.97 -20.81
N LEU A 227 -11.18 -9.62 -20.27
CA LEU A 227 -12.13 -10.43 -21.00
C LEU A 227 -13.30 -9.61 -21.56
N GLN A 228 -13.33 -8.29 -21.38
CA GLN A 228 -14.39 -7.36 -21.76
C GLN A 228 -15.78 -7.69 -21.15
N ARG A 229 -15.76 -8.34 -19.97
CA ARG A 229 -16.94 -8.69 -19.20
C ARG A 229 -17.12 -7.66 -18.07
N TYR A 230 -17.58 -6.49 -18.43
CA TYR A 230 -17.53 -5.30 -17.58
C TYR A 230 -18.54 -5.34 -16.42
N GLU A 231 -19.68 -6.01 -16.58
CA GLU A 231 -20.69 -6.19 -15.54
C GLU A 231 -20.12 -7.01 -14.39
N GLU A 232 -19.51 -8.14 -14.70
CA GLU A 232 -18.86 -8.97 -13.68
C GLU A 232 -17.62 -8.30 -13.11
N ALA A 233 -16.90 -7.52 -13.92
CA ALA A 233 -15.77 -6.72 -13.42
C ALA A 233 -16.24 -5.72 -12.36
N GLU A 234 -17.39 -5.07 -12.56
CA GLU A 234 -17.99 -4.13 -11.61
C GLU A 234 -18.43 -4.83 -10.32
N GLU A 235 -19.10 -5.97 -10.44
CA GLU A 235 -19.50 -6.78 -9.29
C GLU A 235 -18.31 -7.08 -8.38
N TYR A 236 -17.21 -7.57 -8.94
CA TYR A 236 -16.02 -7.89 -8.16
C TYR A 236 -15.25 -6.66 -7.67
N ALA A 237 -15.32 -5.55 -8.39
CA ALA A 237 -14.78 -4.27 -7.90
C ALA A 237 -15.56 -3.74 -6.69
N LEU A 238 -16.88 -3.92 -6.65
CA LEU A 238 -17.72 -3.60 -5.50
C LEU A 238 -17.40 -4.54 -4.31
N ARG A 239 -17.27 -5.84 -4.54
CA ARG A 239 -16.82 -6.78 -3.49
C ARG A 239 -15.44 -6.41 -2.93
N CYS A 240 -14.54 -5.92 -3.79
CA CYS A 240 -13.23 -5.41 -3.37
C CYS A 240 -13.38 -4.16 -2.50
N LEU A 241 -14.32 -3.26 -2.83
CA LEU A 241 -14.63 -2.07 -2.04
C LEU A 241 -15.15 -2.45 -0.65
N ASP A 242 -16.09 -3.38 -0.57
CA ASP A 242 -16.68 -3.86 0.69
C ASP A 242 -15.62 -4.55 1.58
N ALA A 243 -14.66 -5.24 0.99
CA ALA A 243 -13.55 -5.88 1.70
C ALA A 243 -12.41 -4.90 2.10
N SER A 244 -12.55 -3.60 1.82
CA SER A 244 -11.51 -2.59 2.06
C SER A 244 -11.48 -2.15 3.52
N VAL A 245 -10.51 -2.63 4.28
CA VAL A 245 -10.34 -2.32 5.72
C VAL A 245 -9.34 -1.19 6.01
N THR A 246 -8.64 -0.67 5.00
CA THR A 246 -7.67 0.42 5.14
C THR A 246 -7.93 1.51 4.11
N GLN A 247 -7.50 2.74 4.40
CA GLN A 247 -7.61 3.85 3.44
C GLN A 247 -6.90 3.54 2.12
N SER A 248 -5.75 2.88 2.17
CA SER A 248 -5.02 2.45 0.98
C SER A 248 -5.82 1.43 0.14
N ALA A 249 -6.45 0.46 0.80
CA ALA A 249 -7.32 -0.52 0.13
C ALA A 249 -8.55 0.15 -0.48
N LEU A 250 -9.19 1.07 0.25
CA LEU A 250 -10.33 1.85 -0.22
C LEU A 250 -10.01 2.64 -1.50
N ILE A 251 -8.86 3.33 -1.53
CA ILE A 251 -8.43 4.09 -2.71
C ILE A 251 -8.16 3.15 -3.89
N GLN A 252 -7.52 2.00 -3.65
CA GLN A 252 -7.28 1.00 -4.71
C GLN A 252 -8.57 0.43 -5.29
N SER A 253 -9.58 0.17 -4.44
CA SER A 253 -10.90 -0.30 -4.91
C SER A 253 -11.63 0.78 -5.73
N LYS A 254 -11.54 2.05 -5.33
CA LYS A 254 -12.11 3.16 -6.09
C LYS A 254 -11.39 3.38 -7.43
N LEU A 255 -10.08 3.22 -7.48
CA LEU A 255 -9.32 3.23 -8.75
C LEU A 255 -9.75 2.09 -9.67
N LEU A 256 -9.98 0.90 -9.13
CA LEU A 256 -10.49 -0.23 -9.89
C LEU A 256 -11.90 0.04 -10.42
N LEU A 257 -12.81 0.55 -9.59
CA LEU A 257 -14.15 0.97 -10.01
C LEU A 257 -14.10 2.05 -11.09
N PHE A 258 -13.23 3.04 -10.95
CA PHE A 258 -13.02 4.07 -11.97
C PHE A 258 -12.57 3.45 -13.30
N GLN A 259 -11.62 2.50 -13.27
CA GLN A 259 -11.20 1.77 -14.47
C GLN A 259 -12.34 1.02 -15.14
N VAL A 260 -13.14 0.26 -14.36
CA VAL A 260 -14.31 -0.48 -14.88
C VAL A 260 -15.33 0.47 -15.48
N THR A 261 -15.64 1.56 -14.79
CA THR A 261 -16.63 2.56 -15.21
C THR A 261 -16.20 3.24 -16.52
N CYS A 262 -14.92 3.59 -16.67
CA CYS A 262 -14.36 4.07 -17.91
C CYS A 262 -14.48 3.04 -19.05
N SER A 263 -14.23 1.76 -18.75
CA SER A 263 -14.36 0.67 -19.74
C SER A 263 -15.80 0.43 -20.18
N LYS A 264 -16.78 0.70 -19.30
CA LYS A 264 -18.23 0.67 -19.61
C LYS A 264 -18.72 1.92 -20.34
N MET A 265 -17.89 2.95 -20.48
CA MET A 265 -18.23 4.27 -21.04
C MET A 265 -19.33 5.00 -20.23
N ASP A 266 -19.48 4.71 -18.92
CA ASP A 266 -20.37 5.45 -18.02
C ASP A 266 -19.68 6.74 -17.58
N SER A 267 -19.78 7.77 -18.39
CA SER A 267 -19.09 9.06 -18.17
C SER A 267 -19.53 9.74 -16.88
N LYS A 268 -20.81 9.65 -16.49
CA LYS A 268 -21.32 10.30 -15.29
C LYS A 268 -20.68 9.71 -14.03
N LYS A 269 -20.71 8.39 -13.90
CA LYS A 269 -20.11 7.68 -12.75
C LYS A 269 -18.59 7.82 -12.75
N ALA A 270 -17.96 7.84 -13.94
CA ALA A 270 -16.53 8.08 -14.08
C ALA A 270 -16.14 9.48 -13.57
N ASP A 271 -16.89 10.53 -13.91
CA ASP A 271 -16.67 11.89 -13.43
C ASP A 271 -16.78 12.00 -11.89
N GLU A 272 -17.79 11.34 -11.32
CA GLU A 272 -18.00 11.31 -9.86
C GLU A 272 -16.81 10.66 -9.15
N LEU A 273 -16.38 9.48 -9.61
CA LEU A 273 -15.22 8.76 -9.05
C LEU A 273 -13.92 9.54 -9.24
N GLN A 274 -13.73 10.17 -10.40
CA GLN A 274 -12.56 10.99 -10.69
C GLN A 274 -12.44 12.16 -9.71
N LYS A 275 -13.54 12.87 -9.44
CA LYS A 275 -13.57 13.99 -8.48
C LYS A 275 -13.23 13.52 -7.07
N GLU A 276 -13.77 12.38 -6.66
CA GLU A 276 -13.46 11.80 -5.35
C GLU A 276 -11.99 11.38 -5.23
N LEU A 277 -11.46 10.72 -6.24
CA LEU A 277 -10.05 10.33 -6.31
C LEU A 277 -9.11 11.54 -6.32
N ALA A 278 -9.50 12.65 -6.97
CA ALA A 278 -8.76 13.89 -6.95
C ALA A 278 -8.65 14.50 -5.54
N GLN A 279 -9.69 14.34 -4.70
CA GLN A 279 -9.64 14.77 -3.29
C GLN A 279 -8.60 13.97 -2.50
N TYR A 280 -8.55 12.62 -2.65
CA TYR A 280 -7.53 11.80 -2.00
C TYR A 280 -6.11 12.17 -2.46
N ARG A 281 -5.93 12.51 -3.75
CA ARG A 281 -4.65 13.03 -4.25
C ARG A 281 -4.27 14.35 -3.57
N ALA A 282 -5.21 15.31 -3.48
CA ALA A 282 -4.99 16.61 -2.86
C ALA A 282 -4.61 16.50 -1.38
N GLN A 283 -5.15 15.49 -0.67
CA GLN A 283 -4.79 15.17 0.71
C GLN A 283 -3.40 14.53 0.87
N GLY A 284 -2.69 14.22 -0.23
CA GLY A 284 -1.36 13.61 -0.22
C GLY A 284 -1.32 12.16 0.29
N VAL A 285 -2.46 11.49 0.37
CA VAL A 285 -2.56 10.10 0.88
C VAL A 285 -2.24 9.03 -0.16
N MET A 286 -2.19 9.40 -1.45
CA MET A 286 -1.75 8.51 -2.53
C MET A 286 -0.23 8.55 -2.67
N LYS A 287 0.43 7.37 -2.62
CA LYS A 287 1.90 7.25 -2.76
C LYS A 287 2.26 6.02 -3.60
N GLY A 288 3.47 6.03 -4.17
CA GLY A 288 4.01 4.89 -4.91
C GLY A 288 3.09 4.41 -6.02
N THR A 289 2.87 3.12 -6.11
CA THR A 289 2.06 2.49 -7.17
C THR A 289 0.60 2.96 -7.23
N ILE A 290 0.02 3.40 -6.11
CA ILE A 290 -1.35 3.93 -6.08
C ILE A 290 -1.41 5.26 -6.83
N LEU A 291 -0.42 6.13 -6.61
CA LEU A 291 -0.32 7.41 -7.29
C LEU A 291 -0.03 7.24 -8.79
N GLU A 292 0.85 6.31 -9.15
CA GLU A 292 1.13 5.93 -10.54
C GLU A 292 -0.14 5.44 -11.26
N ASN A 293 -0.91 4.56 -10.63
CA ASN A 293 -2.17 4.07 -11.17
C ASN A 293 -3.19 5.21 -11.35
N TYR A 294 -3.26 6.13 -10.39
CA TYR A 294 -4.12 7.31 -10.50
C TYR A 294 -3.76 8.16 -11.73
N PHE A 295 -2.49 8.46 -11.93
CA PHE A 295 -2.05 9.23 -13.11
C PHE A 295 -2.33 8.49 -14.41
N THR A 296 -2.00 7.21 -14.47
CA THR A 296 -2.22 6.38 -15.67
C THR A 296 -3.69 6.32 -16.06
N LEU A 297 -4.57 6.02 -15.11
CA LEU A 297 -6.01 5.93 -15.38
C LEU A 297 -6.61 7.28 -15.79
N ASN A 298 -6.20 8.38 -15.14
CA ASN A 298 -6.66 9.72 -15.55
C ASN A 298 -6.13 10.12 -16.92
N GLY A 299 -4.88 9.76 -17.25
CA GLY A 299 -4.33 9.99 -18.59
C GLY A 299 -5.19 9.33 -19.68
N TYR A 300 -5.52 8.04 -19.50
CA TYR A 300 -6.42 7.33 -20.44
C TYR A 300 -7.84 7.89 -20.44
N TYR A 301 -8.37 8.27 -19.28
CA TYR A 301 -9.70 8.87 -19.17
C TYR A 301 -9.81 10.18 -19.97
N TYR A 302 -8.87 11.11 -19.78
CA TYR A 302 -8.87 12.37 -20.52
C TYR A 302 -8.54 12.19 -22.01
N ALA A 303 -7.72 11.19 -22.37
CA ALA A 303 -7.52 10.81 -23.77
C ALA A 303 -8.85 10.36 -24.42
N ALA A 304 -9.61 9.50 -23.74
CA ALA A 304 -10.91 9.03 -24.21
C ALA A 304 -11.95 10.16 -24.36
N LEU A 305 -11.85 11.21 -23.53
CA LEU A 305 -12.68 12.43 -23.65
C LEU A 305 -12.20 13.41 -24.74
N GLY A 306 -11.11 13.10 -25.45
CA GLY A 306 -10.53 14.01 -26.45
C GLY A 306 -9.80 15.21 -25.85
N ASN A 307 -9.54 15.22 -24.53
CA ASN A 307 -8.83 16.31 -23.85
C ASN A 307 -7.33 16.02 -23.84
N LEU A 308 -6.67 16.35 -24.95
CA LEU A 308 -5.24 16.08 -25.19
C LEU A 308 -4.35 16.72 -24.11
N ASP A 309 -4.56 18.00 -23.80
CA ASP A 309 -3.70 18.73 -22.85
C ASP A 309 -3.69 18.07 -21.46
N LYS A 310 -4.87 17.71 -20.95
CA LYS A 310 -4.97 17.02 -19.66
C LYS A 310 -4.38 15.61 -19.72
N ALA A 311 -4.60 14.87 -20.79
CA ALA A 311 -4.04 13.53 -20.95
C ALA A 311 -2.51 13.57 -20.93
N LEU A 312 -1.89 14.53 -21.62
CA LEU A 312 -0.45 14.74 -21.65
C LEU A 312 0.09 15.19 -20.28
N ALA A 313 -0.57 16.12 -19.59
CA ALA A 313 -0.20 16.56 -18.25
C ALA A 313 -0.20 15.40 -17.22
N TYR A 314 -1.17 14.49 -17.32
CA TYR A 314 -1.17 13.28 -16.50
C TYR A 314 -0.04 12.31 -16.89
N SER A 315 0.24 12.15 -18.19
CA SER A 315 1.34 11.29 -18.66
C SER A 315 2.71 11.75 -18.17
N ASP A 316 2.93 13.06 -18.10
CA ASP A 316 4.18 13.66 -17.60
C ASP A 316 4.38 13.44 -16.11
N SER A 317 3.31 13.14 -15.37
CA SER A 317 3.35 12.80 -13.95
C SER A 317 3.65 11.31 -13.68
N ILE A 318 3.71 10.47 -14.71
CA ILE A 318 3.98 9.03 -14.61
C ILE A 318 5.49 8.79 -14.59
N SER A 319 6.01 8.13 -13.56
CA SER A 319 7.44 7.82 -13.41
C SER A 319 7.90 6.70 -14.35
N ASP A 320 7.02 5.73 -14.64
CA ASP A 320 7.32 4.64 -15.60
C ASP A 320 7.23 5.17 -17.03
N LYS A 321 8.39 5.22 -17.71
CA LYS A 321 8.49 5.73 -19.10
C LYS A 321 7.62 4.95 -20.08
N GLY A 322 7.49 3.62 -19.90
CA GLY A 322 6.67 2.79 -20.78
C GLY A 322 5.18 3.11 -20.67
N LEU A 323 4.69 3.29 -19.43
CA LEU A 323 3.30 3.69 -19.17
C LEU A 323 3.05 5.12 -19.65
N SER A 324 3.97 6.06 -19.37
CA SER A 324 3.86 7.44 -19.86
C SER A 324 3.72 7.48 -21.38
N LEU A 325 4.60 6.81 -22.13
CA LEU A 325 4.55 6.73 -23.59
C LEU A 325 3.24 6.07 -24.09
N ALA A 326 2.73 5.06 -23.41
CA ALA A 326 1.48 4.41 -23.78
C ALA A 326 0.27 5.36 -23.63
N VAL A 327 0.24 6.17 -22.57
CA VAL A 327 -0.80 7.18 -22.37
C VAL A 327 -0.71 8.28 -23.43
N ARG A 328 0.49 8.79 -23.74
CA ARG A 328 0.74 9.80 -24.77
C ARG A 328 0.33 9.29 -26.15
N TYR A 329 0.75 8.08 -26.51
CA TYR A 329 0.33 7.44 -27.75
C TYR A 329 -1.19 7.43 -27.88
N LYS A 330 -1.90 6.97 -26.84
CA LYS A 330 -3.35 6.90 -26.85
C LYS A 330 -4.00 8.29 -26.95
N ALA A 331 -3.42 9.29 -26.28
CA ALA A 331 -3.93 10.66 -26.33
C ALA A 331 -3.84 11.25 -27.74
N PHE A 332 -2.71 11.10 -28.42
CA PHE A 332 -2.54 11.55 -29.80
C PHE A 332 -3.40 10.75 -30.80
N GLU A 333 -3.51 9.41 -30.61
CA GLU A 333 -4.39 8.56 -31.42
C GLU A 333 -5.84 9.04 -31.33
N MET A 334 -6.34 9.30 -30.12
CA MET A 334 -7.73 9.79 -29.92
C MET A 334 -7.95 11.21 -30.44
N ALA A 335 -6.91 12.03 -30.44
CA ALA A 335 -6.94 13.37 -31.04
C ALA A 335 -6.83 13.37 -32.57
N GLY A 336 -6.61 12.21 -33.20
CA GLY A 336 -6.41 12.08 -34.63
C GLY A 336 -5.03 12.50 -35.13
N ASP A 337 -4.10 12.78 -34.21
CA ASP A 337 -2.70 13.12 -34.56
C ASP A 337 -1.85 11.85 -34.64
N PHE A 338 -1.99 11.14 -35.74
CA PHE A 338 -1.28 9.88 -36.00
C PHE A 338 0.24 10.05 -36.11
N TYR A 339 0.75 11.20 -36.53
CA TYR A 339 2.19 11.49 -36.59
C TYR A 339 2.82 11.52 -35.17
N SER A 340 2.21 12.28 -34.28
CA SER A 340 2.65 12.36 -32.91
C SER A 340 2.47 11.02 -32.18
N ALA A 341 1.38 10.29 -32.45
CA ALA A 341 1.16 8.96 -31.92
C ALA A 341 2.27 7.98 -32.34
N PHE A 342 2.65 7.95 -33.63
CA PHE A 342 3.76 7.13 -34.12
C PHE A 342 5.11 7.57 -33.52
N ALA A 343 5.35 8.87 -33.38
CA ALA A 343 6.58 9.37 -32.76
C ALA A 343 6.73 8.87 -31.31
N GLU A 344 5.66 8.82 -30.51
CA GLU A 344 5.69 8.23 -29.18
C GLU A 344 5.98 6.71 -29.19
N LEU A 345 5.50 6.00 -30.20
CA LEU A 345 5.78 4.58 -30.37
C LEU A 345 7.28 4.33 -30.66
N TYR A 346 7.89 5.16 -31.52
CA TYR A 346 9.33 5.06 -31.84
C TYR A 346 10.24 5.37 -30.67
N LYS A 347 9.84 6.19 -29.72
CA LYS A 347 10.61 6.47 -28.49
C LYS A 347 10.73 5.25 -27.57
N LYS A 348 9.90 4.23 -27.80
CA LYS A 348 9.87 3.00 -27.00
C LYS A 348 10.93 1.98 -27.45
N TYR A 349 11.40 2.07 -28.70
CA TYR A 349 12.39 1.20 -29.33
C TYR A 349 13.71 1.97 -29.56
#